data_57a651733cd651040a17d4f0b6393ce7
#
_entry.id   57a651733cd651040a17d4f0b6393ce7
#
_cell.length_a   1.000
_cell.length_b   1.000
_cell.length_c   1.000
_cell.angle_alpha   90.00
_cell.angle_beta   90.00
_cell.angle_gamma   90.00
#
_symmetry.space_group_name_H-M   'P 1'
#
loop_
_entity.id
_entity.type
_entity.pdbx_description
1 polymer ?
#
loop_
_entity_poly.entity_id
_entity_poly.type
_entity_poly.pdbx_seq_one_letter_code
_entity_poly.pdbx_strand_id
1 'polypeptide(L)'
;MLNDANLVSMSEKEISAFRRNNLGFVFQDFNLLDTFSLRDNIFLPLVLSGKKYPEMEERLAPIAKILGIEKILDKFPYEVSGGQKQRTAAARALITNPELVLADEPTGALDSKSADELLSLFNTINQKGQTIVMVTHSTKAASHASRVLFIKDGMVYHQIYRGNMTNEAMYQKISDTLTVIATGGEEHE
;
A
#
# COMPACT_ATOMS: atom_id res chain seq x y z
N MET A 1 -14.40 8.77 9.45
CA MET A 1 -14.57 7.73 10.51
C MET A 1 -14.19 6.39 9.89
N LEU A 2 -13.48 5.55 10.58
CA LEU A 2 -13.20 4.17 10.21
C LEU A 2 -13.86 3.31 11.28
N ASN A 3 -14.81 2.44 10.88
CA ASN A 3 -15.62 1.60 11.79
C ASN A 3 -16.26 2.39 12.94
N ASP A 4 -16.92 3.49 12.62
CA ASP A 4 -17.58 4.40 13.57
C ASP A 4 -16.66 5.05 14.63
N ALA A 5 -15.34 4.81 14.54
CA ALA A 5 -14.38 5.42 15.43
C ALA A 5 -14.16 6.90 15.07
N ASN A 6 -14.41 7.79 16.02
CA ASN A 6 -14.11 9.21 15.87
C ASN A 6 -12.67 9.51 16.33
N LEU A 7 -11.75 9.59 15.38
CA LEU A 7 -10.33 9.81 15.66
C LEU A 7 -10.03 11.15 16.33
N VAL A 8 -10.91 12.16 16.16
CA VAL A 8 -10.70 13.50 16.71
C VAL A 8 -10.87 13.53 18.25
N SER A 9 -11.66 12.60 18.79
CA SER A 9 -11.92 12.50 20.24
C SER A 9 -10.96 11.56 20.98
N MET A 10 -10.05 10.88 20.27
CA MET A 10 -9.12 9.93 20.87
C MET A 10 -7.88 10.63 21.44
N SER A 11 -7.37 10.12 22.56
CA SER A 11 -6.06 10.49 23.09
C SER A 11 -4.94 9.98 22.15
N GLU A 12 -3.72 10.55 22.26
CA GLU A 12 -2.56 10.12 21.46
C GLU A 12 -2.26 8.62 21.61
N LYS A 13 -2.42 8.07 22.81
CA LYS A 13 -2.21 6.64 23.08
C LYS A 13 -3.24 5.77 22.35
N GLU A 14 -4.50 6.19 22.35
CA GLU A 14 -5.59 5.51 21.64
C GLU A 14 -5.42 5.61 20.14
N ILE A 15 -5.04 6.77 19.60
CA ILE A 15 -4.73 6.96 18.16
C ILE A 15 -3.56 6.06 17.76
N SER A 16 -2.50 5.97 18.56
CA SER A 16 -1.35 5.11 18.27
C SER A 16 -1.73 3.63 18.26
N ALA A 17 -2.54 3.19 19.21
CA ALA A 17 -3.08 1.84 19.25
C ALA A 17 -4.03 1.56 18.08
N PHE A 18 -4.89 2.52 17.75
CA PHE A 18 -5.81 2.43 16.61
C PHE A 18 -5.04 2.27 15.28
N ARG A 19 -4.05 3.15 15.03
CA ARG A 19 -3.21 3.07 13.81
C ARG A 19 -2.53 1.72 13.69
N ARG A 20 -1.90 1.24 14.76
CA ARG A 20 -1.19 -0.04 14.77
C ARG A 20 -2.09 -1.24 14.50
N ASN A 21 -3.33 -1.21 15.00
CA ASN A 21 -4.23 -2.36 14.91
C ASN A 21 -5.10 -2.36 13.66
N ASN A 22 -5.39 -1.19 13.08
CA ASN A 22 -6.37 -1.06 12.00
C ASN A 22 -5.79 -0.56 10.68
N LEU A 23 -4.56 0.00 10.69
CA LEU A 23 -3.93 0.55 9.50
C LEU A 23 -2.60 -0.14 9.20
N GLY A 24 -2.41 -0.49 7.93
CA GLY A 24 -1.11 -0.87 7.39
C GLY A 24 -0.52 0.28 6.58
N PHE A 25 0.79 0.49 6.65
CA PHE A 25 1.47 1.54 5.89
C PHE A 25 2.57 0.96 5.01
N VAL A 26 2.56 1.36 3.73
CA VAL A 26 3.61 1.06 2.75
C VAL A 26 4.13 2.38 2.21
N PHE A 27 5.42 2.66 2.42
CA PHE A 27 6.08 3.90 2.02
C PHE A 27 6.99 3.70 0.81
N GLN A 28 7.30 4.77 0.10
CA GLN A 28 8.22 4.77 -1.03
C GLN A 28 9.63 4.27 -0.63
N ASP A 29 10.16 4.73 0.49
CA ASP A 29 11.52 4.42 0.97
C ASP A 29 11.59 3.14 1.84
N PHE A 30 10.57 2.28 1.74
CA PHE A 30 10.45 1.00 2.46
C PHE A 30 10.36 1.15 3.98
N ASN A 31 11.09 2.08 4.59
CA ASN A 31 11.19 2.32 6.04
C ASN A 31 11.48 1.02 6.84
N LEU A 32 12.40 0.21 6.33
CA LEU A 32 12.92 -0.96 7.03
C LEU A 32 14.09 -0.56 7.92
N LEU A 33 14.22 -1.19 9.07
CA LEU A 33 15.34 -1.02 9.99
C LEU A 33 16.47 -1.94 9.55
N ASP A 34 17.61 -1.38 9.17
CA ASP A 34 18.77 -2.13 8.64
C ASP A 34 19.43 -3.06 9.66
N THR A 35 19.23 -2.79 10.94
CA THR A 35 19.76 -3.59 12.05
C THR A 35 18.94 -4.84 12.37
N PHE A 36 17.78 -4.99 11.73
CA PHE A 36 16.84 -6.10 11.92
C PHE A 36 16.76 -6.95 10.65
N SER A 37 16.55 -8.26 10.83
CA SER A 37 16.19 -9.13 9.70
C SER A 37 14.88 -8.69 9.05
N LEU A 38 14.59 -9.18 7.84
CA LEU A 38 13.30 -8.90 7.19
C LEU A 38 12.13 -9.46 8.01
N ARG A 39 12.32 -10.62 8.64
CA ARG A 39 11.36 -11.23 9.58
C ARG A 39 11.07 -10.30 10.75
N ASP A 40 12.12 -9.81 11.41
CA ASP A 40 11.97 -8.94 12.57
C ASP A 40 11.30 -7.60 12.19
N ASN A 41 11.66 -7.04 11.03
CA ASN A 41 10.97 -5.86 10.49
C ASN A 41 9.47 -6.09 10.31
N ILE A 42 9.06 -7.26 9.80
CA ILE A 42 7.65 -7.61 9.63
C ILE A 42 6.97 -7.78 10.98
N PHE A 43 7.64 -8.35 11.96
CA PHE A 43 7.07 -8.63 13.29
C PHE A 43 6.92 -7.40 14.18
N LEU A 44 7.60 -6.28 13.90
CA LEU A 44 7.60 -5.08 14.74
C LEU A 44 6.19 -4.67 15.24
N PRO A 45 5.15 -4.53 14.40
CA PRO A 45 3.83 -4.12 14.88
C PRO A 45 3.19 -5.15 15.80
N LEU A 46 3.47 -6.43 15.64
CA LEU A 46 2.96 -7.50 16.50
C LEU A 46 3.70 -7.54 17.84
N VAL A 47 5.04 -7.33 17.83
CA VAL A 47 5.85 -7.21 19.05
C VAL A 47 5.36 -6.05 19.90
N LEU A 48 5.11 -4.89 19.28
CA LEU A 48 4.57 -3.71 19.95
C LEU A 48 3.13 -3.92 20.49
N SER A 49 2.43 -4.91 19.94
CA SER A 49 1.09 -5.33 20.40
C SER A 49 1.15 -6.48 21.43
N GLY A 50 2.35 -6.90 21.86
CA GLY A 50 2.54 -7.94 22.86
C GLY A 50 2.19 -9.35 22.38
N LYS A 51 2.18 -9.59 21.05
CA LYS A 51 1.89 -10.91 20.49
C LYS A 51 3.01 -11.90 20.75
N LYS A 52 2.68 -13.16 20.91
CA LYS A 52 3.65 -14.23 21.13
C LYS A 52 4.24 -14.71 19.80
N TYR A 53 5.49 -15.15 19.83
CA TYR A 53 6.23 -15.61 18.64
C TYR A 53 5.50 -16.66 17.80
N PRO A 54 4.88 -17.73 18.35
CA PRO A 54 4.13 -18.70 17.56
C PRO A 54 2.97 -18.07 16.77
N GLU A 55 2.24 -17.11 17.35
CA GLU A 55 1.18 -16.39 16.67
C GLU A 55 1.72 -15.51 15.53
N MET A 56 2.91 -14.89 15.72
CA MET A 56 3.56 -14.08 14.68
C MET A 56 3.94 -14.94 13.48
N GLU A 57 4.54 -16.12 13.70
CA GLU A 57 4.90 -17.07 12.63
C GLU A 57 3.67 -17.61 11.88
N GLU A 58 2.60 -17.93 12.58
CA GLU A 58 1.36 -18.39 11.98
C GLU A 58 0.78 -17.33 11.02
N ARG A 59 0.82 -16.05 11.41
CA ARG A 59 0.36 -14.94 10.58
C ARG A 59 1.31 -14.65 9.40
N LEU A 60 2.61 -14.81 9.60
CA LEU A 60 3.61 -14.52 8.57
C LEU A 60 3.57 -15.52 7.42
N ALA A 61 3.40 -16.80 7.69
CA ALA A 61 3.53 -17.86 6.70
C ALA A 61 2.67 -17.62 5.43
N PRO A 62 1.34 -17.37 5.51
CA PRO A 62 0.53 -17.12 4.32
C PRO A 62 0.90 -15.81 3.61
N ILE A 63 1.30 -14.76 4.35
CA ILE A 63 1.69 -13.46 3.79
C ILE A 63 3.00 -13.60 3.03
N ALA A 64 4.01 -14.24 3.63
CA ALA A 64 5.31 -14.45 3.02
C ALA A 64 5.19 -15.24 1.71
N LYS A 65 4.32 -16.26 1.68
CA LYS A 65 4.03 -17.05 0.50
C LYS A 65 3.41 -16.22 -0.63
N ILE A 66 2.40 -15.41 -0.32
CA ILE A 66 1.74 -14.53 -1.31
C ILE A 66 2.73 -13.53 -1.88
N LEU A 67 3.59 -12.95 -1.03
CA LEU A 67 4.55 -11.92 -1.41
C LEU A 67 5.87 -12.49 -1.96
N GLY A 68 6.05 -13.83 -1.94
CA GLY A 68 7.25 -14.49 -2.48
C GLY A 68 8.53 -14.13 -1.75
N ILE A 69 8.47 -13.94 -0.41
CA ILE A 69 9.61 -13.54 0.42
C ILE A 69 10.07 -14.62 1.42
N GLU A 70 9.49 -15.82 1.37
CA GLU A 70 9.77 -16.90 2.32
C GLU A 70 11.27 -17.21 2.46
N LYS A 71 11.99 -17.22 1.33
CA LYS A 71 13.42 -17.60 1.29
C LYS A 71 14.37 -16.50 1.74
N ILE A 72 13.88 -15.31 2.01
CA ILE A 72 14.70 -14.14 2.34
C ILE A 72 14.41 -13.57 3.73
N LEU A 73 13.49 -14.17 4.48
CA LEU A 73 13.03 -13.65 5.78
C LEU A 73 14.16 -13.42 6.78
N ASP A 74 15.21 -14.25 6.77
CA ASP A 74 16.34 -14.18 7.71
C ASP A 74 17.48 -13.27 7.20
N LYS A 75 17.34 -12.67 6.00
CA LYS A 75 18.25 -11.67 5.46
C LYS A 75 18.00 -10.30 6.04
N PHE A 76 19.00 -9.43 5.92
CA PHE A 76 18.90 -8.02 6.29
C PHE A 76 18.54 -7.16 5.09
N PRO A 77 17.99 -5.93 5.28
CA PRO A 77 17.58 -5.06 4.18
C PRO A 77 18.69 -4.78 3.16
N TYR A 78 19.93 -4.63 3.58
CA TYR A 78 21.07 -4.38 2.69
C TYR A 78 21.48 -5.59 1.83
N GLU A 79 20.96 -6.80 2.08
CA GLU A 79 21.25 -8.04 1.34
C GLU A 79 20.23 -8.34 0.24
N VAL A 80 19.22 -7.49 0.05
CA VAL A 80 18.09 -7.78 -0.83
C VAL A 80 17.80 -6.62 -1.79
N SER A 81 17.12 -6.91 -2.92
CA SER A 81 16.76 -5.89 -3.91
C SER A 81 15.67 -4.93 -3.41
N GLY A 82 15.53 -3.77 -4.08
CA GLY A 82 14.47 -2.80 -3.78
C GLY A 82 13.06 -3.42 -3.83
N GLY A 83 12.76 -4.24 -4.84
CA GLY A 83 11.49 -4.95 -4.93
C GLY A 83 11.26 -5.93 -3.78
N GLN A 84 12.32 -6.61 -3.30
CA GLN A 84 12.24 -7.47 -2.11
C GLN A 84 12.02 -6.68 -0.83
N LYS A 85 12.69 -5.52 -0.67
CA LYS A 85 12.44 -4.59 0.44
C LYS A 85 10.98 -4.13 0.46
N GLN A 86 10.44 -3.75 -0.70
CA GLN A 86 9.07 -3.26 -0.79
C GLN A 86 8.04 -4.35 -0.50
N ARG A 87 8.26 -5.57 -0.96
CA ARG A 87 7.41 -6.72 -0.59
C ARG A 87 7.48 -7.02 0.92
N THR A 88 8.63 -6.83 1.54
CA THR A 88 8.78 -6.93 3.00
C THR A 88 8.01 -5.82 3.72
N ALA A 89 8.09 -4.57 3.24
CA ALA A 89 7.30 -3.46 3.78
C ALA A 89 5.78 -3.71 3.65
N ALA A 90 5.35 -4.29 2.52
CA ALA A 90 3.96 -4.72 2.33
C ALA A 90 3.57 -5.85 3.31
N ALA A 91 4.46 -6.83 3.56
CA ALA A 91 4.24 -7.87 4.57
C ALA A 91 4.05 -7.27 5.96
N ARG A 92 4.91 -6.32 6.35
CA ARG A 92 4.80 -5.59 7.62
C ARG A 92 3.47 -4.85 7.74
N ALA A 93 3.00 -4.24 6.64
CA ALA A 93 1.71 -3.56 6.62
C ALA A 93 0.52 -4.50 6.81
N LEU A 94 0.62 -5.73 6.30
CA LEU A 94 -0.46 -6.72 6.30
C LEU A 94 -0.49 -7.62 7.56
N ILE A 95 0.61 -7.74 8.30
CA ILE A 95 0.77 -8.73 9.37
C ILE A 95 -0.21 -8.54 10.54
N THR A 96 -0.68 -7.32 10.75
CA THR A 96 -1.69 -7.01 11.78
C THR A 96 -3.12 -7.34 11.33
N ASN A 97 -3.31 -7.77 10.09
CA ASN A 97 -4.62 -7.92 9.44
C ASN A 97 -5.42 -6.60 9.49
N PRO A 98 -4.90 -5.51 8.91
CA PRO A 98 -5.50 -4.19 9.02
C PRO A 98 -6.78 -4.09 8.20
N GLU A 99 -7.67 -3.19 8.57
CA GLU A 99 -8.87 -2.87 7.79
C GLU A 99 -8.54 -2.09 6.52
N LEU A 100 -7.48 -1.28 6.59
CA LEU A 100 -7.05 -0.41 5.50
C LEU A 100 -5.53 -0.40 5.37
N VAL A 101 -5.04 -0.62 4.16
CA VAL A 101 -3.63 -0.39 3.80
C VAL A 101 -3.53 0.95 3.08
N LEU A 102 -2.64 1.81 3.59
CA LEU A 102 -2.28 3.10 3.00
C LEU A 102 -0.91 2.95 2.33
N ALA A 103 -0.85 3.19 1.03
CA ALA A 103 0.38 3.09 0.25
C ALA A 103 0.72 4.47 -0.34
N ASP A 104 1.87 5.00 0.05
CA ASP A 104 2.38 6.29 -0.39
C ASP A 104 3.52 6.06 -1.38
N GLU A 105 3.29 6.38 -2.67
CA GLU A 105 4.20 6.14 -3.79
C GLU A 105 4.90 4.76 -3.76
N PRO A 106 4.16 3.64 -3.59
CA PRO A 106 4.76 2.35 -3.28
C PRO A 106 5.66 1.79 -4.38
N THR A 107 5.60 2.35 -5.59
CA THR A 107 6.42 1.97 -6.75
C THR A 107 7.53 2.96 -7.07
N GLY A 108 7.60 4.10 -6.37
CA GLY A 108 8.47 5.23 -6.74
C GLY A 108 9.97 4.92 -6.69
N ALA A 109 10.40 4.01 -5.82
CA ALA A 109 11.79 3.60 -5.70
C ALA A 109 12.13 2.29 -6.44
N LEU A 110 11.22 1.77 -7.29
CA LEU A 110 11.36 0.48 -7.94
C LEU A 110 11.66 0.61 -9.44
N ASP A 111 12.41 -0.35 -9.97
CA ASP A 111 12.46 -0.59 -11.41
C ASP A 111 11.09 -1.03 -11.96
N SER A 112 10.88 -0.89 -13.26
CA SER A 112 9.58 -1.15 -13.91
C SER A 112 9.06 -2.57 -13.68
N LYS A 113 9.94 -3.58 -13.67
CA LYS A 113 9.55 -4.97 -13.45
C LYS A 113 9.09 -5.20 -12.01
N SER A 114 9.88 -4.72 -11.05
CA SER A 114 9.55 -4.81 -9.62
C SER A 114 8.26 -4.04 -9.28
N ALA A 115 8.02 -2.91 -9.95
CA ALA A 115 6.79 -2.14 -9.81
C ALA A 115 5.57 -2.95 -10.31
N ASP A 116 5.66 -3.58 -11.49
CA ASP A 116 4.58 -4.41 -12.05
C ASP A 116 4.27 -5.62 -11.16
N GLU A 117 5.31 -6.27 -10.65
CA GLU A 117 5.17 -7.38 -9.71
C GLU A 117 4.43 -6.94 -8.43
N LEU A 118 4.81 -5.79 -7.85
CA LEU A 118 4.16 -5.24 -6.66
C LEU A 118 2.68 -4.89 -6.90
N LEU A 119 2.37 -4.22 -8.02
CA LEU A 119 0.99 -3.86 -8.37
C LEU A 119 0.12 -5.11 -8.60
N SER A 120 0.67 -6.15 -9.21
CA SER A 120 0.00 -7.44 -9.36
C SER A 120 -0.28 -8.11 -8.00
N LEU A 121 0.66 -8.01 -7.06
CA LEU A 121 0.47 -8.48 -5.69
C LEU A 121 -0.62 -7.68 -4.96
N PHE A 122 -0.64 -6.35 -5.09
CA PHE A 122 -1.70 -5.53 -4.51
C PHE A 122 -3.07 -5.88 -5.07
N ASN A 123 -3.19 -6.13 -6.37
CA ASN A 123 -4.43 -6.62 -6.97
C ASN A 123 -4.87 -7.96 -6.36
N THR A 124 -3.94 -8.90 -6.20
CA THR A 124 -4.23 -10.21 -5.60
C THR A 124 -4.72 -10.08 -4.15
N ILE A 125 -4.11 -9.19 -3.37
CA ILE A 125 -4.46 -8.92 -1.98
C ILE A 125 -5.84 -8.22 -1.91
N ASN A 126 -6.09 -7.26 -2.79
CA ASN A 126 -7.37 -6.56 -2.88
C ASN A 126 -8.51 -7.51 -3.25
N GLN A 127 -8.31 -8.43 -4.21
CA GLN A 127 -9.30 -9.46 -4.57
C GLN A 127 -9.63 -10.41 -3.41
N LYS A 128 -8.75 -10.53 -2.43
CA LYS A 128 -9.00 -11.28 -1.18
C LYS A 128 -9.71 -10.46 -0.11
N GLY A 129 -10.16 -9.25 -0.44
CA GLY A 129 -10.98 -8.40 0.43
C GLY A 129 -10.22 -7.30 1.15
N GLN A 130 -8.90 -7.17 0.98
CA GLN A 130 -8.13 -6.09 1.60
C GLN A 130 -8.40 -4.76 0.90
N THR A 131 -8.83 -3.74 1.64
CA THR A 131 -8.93 -2.38 1.13
C THR A 131 -7.55 -1.75 1.08
N ILE A 132 -7.18 -1.18 -0.09
CA ILE A 132 -5.92 -0.47 -0.30
C ILE A 132 -6.22 0.92 -0.85
N VAL A 133 -5.72 1.96 -0.19
CA VAL A 133 -5.70 3.34 -0.70
C VAL A 133 -4.27 3.68 -1.05
N MET A 134 -4.03 4.05 -2.30
CA MET A 134 -2.70 4.40 -2.81
C MET A 134 -2.67 5.86 -3.25
N VAL A 135 -1.66 6.59 -2.81
CA VAL A 135 -1.31 7.91 -3.36
C VAL A 135 -0.17 7.69 -4.34
N THR A 136 -0.30 8.22 -5.55
CA THR A 136 0.74 8.07 -6.58
C THR A 136 0.64 9.14 -7.65
N HIS A 137 1.78 9.52 -8.21
CA HIS A 137 1.90 10.32 -9.44
C HIS A 137 2.02 9.43 -10.70
N SER A 138 2.14 8.11 -10.53
CA SER A 138 2.25 7.17 -11.63
C SER A 138 0.87 6.81 -12.20
N THR A 139 0.58 7.26 -13.42
CA THR A 139 -0.62 6.86 -14.17
C THR A 139 -0.72 5.34 -14.31
N LYS A 140 0.41 4.67 -14.49
CA LYS A 140 0.50 3.21 -14.57
C LYS A 140 0.08 2.56 -13.24
N ALA A 141 0.57 3.04 -12.12
CA ALA A 141 0.15 2.54 -10.81
C ALA A 141 -1.34 2.79 -10.56
N ALA A 142 -1.82 4.01 -10.83
CA ALA A 142 -3.22 4.38 -10.70
C ALA A 142 -4.14 3.54 -11.59
N SER A 143 -3.66 3.11 -12.78
CA SER A 143 -4.44 2.25 -13.68
C SER A 143 -4.75 0.87 -13.13
N HIS A 144 -4.14 0.43 -12.04
CA HIS A 144 -4.45 -0.82 -11.35
C HIS A 144 -5.60 -0.69 -10.33
N ALA A 145 -5.99 0.53 -9.95
CA ALA A 145 -7.05 0.75 -8.96
C ALA A 145 -8.46 0.51 -9.53
N SER A 146 -9.43 0.15 -8.69
CA SER A 146 -10.85 0.07 -9.04
C SER A 146 -11.52 1.45 -9.12
N ARG A 147 -10.95 2.45 -8.43
CA ARG A 147 -11.40 3.85 -8.43
C ARG A 147 -10.19 4.77 -8.31
N VAL A 148 -10.17 5.83 -9.12
CA VAL A 148 -9.15 6.88 -9.08
C VAL A 148 -9.82 8.20 -8.72
N LEU A 149 -9.23 8.91 -7.76
CA LEU A 149 -9.63 10.25 -7.36
C LEU A 149 -8.52 11.22 -7.78
N PHE A 150 -8.88 12.28 -8.49
CA PHE A 150 -7.98 13.37 -8.83
C PHE A 150 -8.16 14.48 -7.79
N ILE A 151 -7.07 14.80 -7.10
CA ILE A 151 -7.07 15.83 -6.06
C ILE A 151 -6.32 17.05 -6.60
N LYS A 152 -6.96 18.22 -6.54
CA LYS A 152 -6.38 19.50 -6.88
C LYS A 152 -6.73 20.49 -5.76
N ASP A 153 -5.75 21.23 -5.28
CA ASP A 153 -5.93 22.25 -4.23
C ASP A 153 -6.66 21.73 -2.97
N GLY A 154 -6.35 20.47 -2.59
CA GLY A 154 -6.94 19.80 -1.41
C GLY A 154 -8.38 19.30 -1.58
N MET A 155 -8.95 19.41 -2.79
CA MET A 155 -10.31 18.98 -3.10
C MET A 155 -10.31 17.85 -4.13
N VAL A 156 -11.32 16.96 -4.06
CA VAL A 156 -11.57 15.98 -5.11
C VAL A 156 -12.14 16.70 -6.31
N TYR A 157 -11.32 16.86 -7.35
CA TYR A 157 -11.67 17.54 -8.60
C TYR A 157 -12.45 16.64 -9.54
N HIS A 158 -12.02 15.37 -9.69
CA HIS A 158 -12.64 14.40 -10.60
C HIS A 158 -12.46 12.98 -10.06
N GLN A 159 -13.25 12.03 -10.58
CA GLN A 159 -13.11 10.63 -10.23
C GLN A 159 -13.42 9.71 -11.42
N ILE A 160 -12.70 8.60 -11.48
CA ILE A 160 -12.91 7.55 -12.48
C ILE A 160 -13.15 6.22 -11.77
N TYR A 161 -14.18 5.51 -12.16
CA TYR A 161 -14.43 4.12 -11.78
C TYR A 161 -13.99 3.21 -12.92
N ARG A 162 -13.26 2.13 -12.59
CA ARG A 162 -12.78 1.16 -13.58
C ARG A 162 -13.93 0.45 -14.29
N GLY A 163 -14.94 -0.02 -13.58
CA GLY A 163 -15.94 -0.93 -14.15
C GLY A 163 -15.27 -2.14 -14.80
N ASN A 164 -15.58 -2.39 -16.07
CA ASN A 164 -15.04 -3.51 -16.86
C ASN A 164 -13.79 -3.13 -17.70
N MET A 165 -13.18 -1.97 -17.48
CA MET A 165 -12.01 -1.53 -18.24
C MET A 165 -10.77 -2.36 -17.91
N THR A 166 -9.96 -2.63 -18.95
CA THR A 166 -8.60 -3.17 -18.78
C THR A 166 -7.67 -2.13 -18.14
N ASN A 167 -6.47 -2.55 -17.71
CA ASN A 167 -5.48 -1.61 -17.19
C ASN A 167 -5.07 -0.58 -18.27
N GLU A 168 -4.94 -0.99 -19.53
CA GLU A 168 -4.60 -0.11 -20.66
C GLU A 168 -5.68 0.93 -20.91
N ALA A 169 -6.96 0.52 -20.93
CA ALA A 169 -8.09 1.44 -21.11
C ALA A 169 -8.19 2.43 -19.93
N MET A 170 -7.96 1.94 -18.71
CA MET A 170 -7.93 2.78 -17.51
C MET A 170 -6.75 3.76 -17.54
N TYR A 171 -5.56 3.30 -17.95
CA TYR A 171 -4.37 4.14 -18.14
C TYR A 171 -4.65 5.29 -19.12
N GLN A 172 -5.22 4.98 -20.30
CA GLN A 172 -5.55 5.99 -21.31
C GLN A 172 -6.53 7.02 -20.74
N LYS A 173 -7.60 6.57 -20.11
CA LYS A 173 -8.62 7.45 -19.52
C LYS A 173 -8.05 8.38 -18.44
N ILE A 174 -7.14 7.87 -17.59
CA ILE A 174 -6.45 8.67 -16.59
C ILE A 174 -5.54 9.71 -17.27
N SER A 175 -4.78 9.30 -18.29
CA SER A 175 -3.87 10.20 -19.03
C SER A 175 -4.64 11.34 -19.72
N ASP A 176 -5.76 11.05 -20.38
CA ASP A 176 -6.61 12.04 -21.01
C ASP A 176 -7.17 13.03 -19.98
N THR A 177 -7.63 12.52 -18.84
CA THR A 177 -8.13 13.35 -17.73
C THR A 177 -7.05 14.27 -17.16
N LEU A 178 -5.83 13.76 -16.96
CA LEU A 178 -4.70 14.57 -16.48
C LEU A 178 -4.36 15.68 -17.46
N THR A 179 -4.43 15.42 -18.77
CA THR A 179 -4.21 16.43 -19.81
C THR A 179 -5.25 17.55 -19.71
N VAL A 180 -6.52 17.22 -19.59
CA VAL A 180 -7.60 18.22 -19.43
C VAL A 180 -7.42 19.04 -18.15
N ILE A 181 -7.08 18.39 -17.02
CA ILE A 181 -6.83 19.11 -15.75
C ILE A 181 -5.62 20.05 -15.85
N ALA A 182 -4.56 19.64 -16.56
CA ALA A 182 -3.33 20.42 -16.73
C ALA A 182 -3.51 21.62 -17.68
N THR A 183 -4.32 21.47 -18.75
CA THR A 183 -4.60 22.54 -19.72
C THR A 183 -5.66 23.52 -19.26
N GLY A 184 -6.23 23.31 -18.03
CA GLY A 184 -7.20 24.24 -17.45
C GLY A 184 -8.54 24.19 -18.14
N GLY A 185 -9.03 23.00 -18.53
CA GLY A 185 -10.29 22.76 -19.24
C GLY A 185 -10.94 24.05 -19.73
N GLU A 186 -10.69 24.48 -20.97
CA GLU A 186 -11.46 25.55 -21.56
C GLU A 186 -12.92 25.04 -21.55
N GLU A 187 -13.74 25.64 -20.69
CA GLU A 187 -15.19 25.53 -20.78
C GLU A 187 -15.53 26.14 -22.15
N HIS A 188 -15.68 25.31 -23.15
CA HIS A 188 -16.42 25.70 -24.34
C HIS A 188 -17.89 25.77 -23.94
N GLU A 189 -18.38 27.01 -23.75
CA GLU A 189 -19.79 27.37 -23.77
C GLU A 189 -20.52 26.76 -24.98
#